data_d9d204dc6baebb51a7bb9a3284af7813
#
_entry.id   d9d204dc6baebb51a7bb9a3284af7813
#
_cell.length_a   1.000
_cell.length_b   1.000
_cell.length_c   1.000
_cell.angle_alpha   90.00
_cell.angle_beta   90.00
_cell.angle_gamma   90.00
#
_symmetry.space_group_name_H-M   'P 1'
#
loop_
_entity.id
_entity.type
_entity.pdbx_description
1 polymer ?
#
loop_
_entity_poly.entity_id
_entity_poly.type
_entity_poly.pdbx_seq_one_letter_code
_entity_poly.pdbx_strand_id
1 'polypeptide(L)'
;MKVLKDYDIKEFSTMKIGGSCRAIYLPESNEDIKEILNTEENPLIIGQMSNILITDKKFDRAIILLRENFSNIELKDDLVYAQAGATMNELSNFAIENALTGFEFMEGIPGSIGGGVFMNAGAYGGEMKDIIHSVVVFRDGEIVEVPNEICEFDSRHSVFQDNGDIILGAYYKAVKGNKKEIKALVDDLHERRNSKQPLEYPSCGSVFKRPKGYYASKLIDDLNLKGTRIGGAMVSPKHAGFIINYDEATFDDVIELIELIRGKVRDEYGLELETELRIIER
;
A
#
# COMPACT_ATOMS: atom_id res chain seq x y z
N MET A 1 4.23 -23.16 5.68
CA MET A 1 3.44 -22.05 6.29
C MET A 1 3.81 -21.84 7.76
N LYS A 2 4.07 -20.61 8.21
CA LYS A 2 4.30 -20.23 9.62
C LYS A 2 3.02 -19.57 10.18
N VAL A 3 2.71 -19.83 11.48
CA VAL A 3 1.55 -19.22 12.16
C VAL A 3 2.03 -18.57 13.46
N LEU A 4 1.68 -17.30 13.66
CA LEU A 4 1.89 -16.55 14.88
C LEU A 4 0.54 -16.39 15.61
N LYS A 5 0.43 -16.86 16.84
CA LYS A 5 -0.81 -16.79 17.65
C LYS A 5 -0.68 -15.69 18.70
N ASP A 6 -1.78 -14.99 18.97
CA ASP A 6 -1.86 -13.88 19.93
C ASP A 6 -0.69 -12.88 19.76
N TYR A 7 -0.42 -12.50 18.50
CA TYR A 7 0.74 -11.73 18.12
C TYR A 7 0.37 -10.27 17.85
N ASP A 8 1.26 -9.33 18.24
CA ASP A 8 1.06 -7.91 18.00
C ASP A 8 1.36 -7.54 16.54
N ILE A 9 0.33 -7.10 15.81
CA ILE A 9 0.46 -6.71 14.41
C ILE A 9 1.27 -5.41 14.23
N LYS A 10 1.48 -4.62 15.28
CA LYS A 10 2.30 -3.41 15.31
C LYS A 10 3.70 -3.64 14.72
N GLU A 11 4.27 -4.83 14.95
CA GLU A 11 5.59 -5.21 14.43
C GLU A 11 5.66 -5.14 12.90
N PHE A 12 4.54 -5.42 12.22
CA PHE A 12 4.44 -5.40 10.76
C PHE A 12 3.91 -4.07 10.20
N SER A 13 3.38 -3.18 11.05
CA SER A 13 2.80 -1.91 10.63
C SER A 13 3.85 -0.87 10.30
N THR A 14 3.72 -0.21 9.15
CA THR A 14 4.59 0.93 8.78
C THR A 14 4.32 2.16 9.64
N MET A 15 3.10 2.29 10.19
CA MET A 15 2.72 3.33 11.13
C MET A 15 3.21 3.03 12.57
N LYS A 16 3.63 1.78 12.83
CA LYS A 16 3.95 1.29 14.19
C LYS A 16 2.78 1.43 15.17
N ILE A 17 1.58 1.25 14.65
CA ILE A 17 0.33 1.16 15.40
C ILE A 17 -0.31 -0.17 15.06
N GLY A 18 -0.88 -0.85 16.07
CA GLY A 18 -1.54 -2.13 15.94
C GLY A 18 -1.73 -2.77 17.30
N GLY A 19 -2.63 -3.73 17.38
CA GLY A 19 -2.91 -4.51 18.57
C GLY A 19 -2.66 -6.00 18.37
N SER A 20 -2.94 -6.81 19.38
CA SER A 20 -2.82 -8.25 19.29
C SER A 20 -3.93 -8.83 18.42
N CYS A 21 -3.58 -9.72 17.50
CA CYS A 21 -4.53 -10.47 16.69
C CYS A 21 -4.51 -11.96 17.05
N ARG A 22 -5.63 -12.64 16.81
CA ARG A 22 -5.79 -14.05 17.15
C ARG A 22 -4.77 -14.94 16.47
N ALA A 23 -4.54 -14.73 15.17
CA ALA A 23 -3.55 -15.47 14.41
C ALA A 23 -3.07 -14.64 13.20
N ILE A 24 -1.77 -14.73 12.90
CA ILE A 24 -1.17 -14.26 11.66
C ILE A 24 -0.61 -15.46 10.93
N TYR A 25 -1.10 -15.70 9.74
CA TYR A 25 -0.63 -16.75 8.83
C TYR A 25 0.34 -16.15 7.83
N LEU A 26 1.50 -16.79 7.67
CA LEU A 26 2.51 -16.45 6.66
C LEU A 26 2.58 -17.63 5.67
N PRO A 27 1.74 -17.64 4.63
CA PRO A 27 1.75 -18.70 3.62
C PRO A 27 3.00 -18.62 2.75
N GLU A 28 3.47 -19.77 2.26
CA GLU A 28 4.61 -19.89 1.36
C GLU A 28 4.19 -20.39 -0.04
N SER A 29 2.93 -20.83 -0.16
CA SER A 29 2.34 -21.35 -1.39
C SER A 29 0.87 -20.99 -1.54
N ASN A 30 0.33 -21.19 -2.74
CA ASN A 30 -1.10 -21.04 -3.00
C ASN A 30 -1.92 -22.08 -2.25
N GLU A 31 -1.39 -23.28 -2.04
CA GLU A 31 -1.99 -24.36 -1.26
C GLU A 31 -2.17 -23.95 0.19
N ASP A 32 -1.17 -23.29 0.78
CA ASP A 32 -1.26 -22.73 2.14
C ASP A 32 -2.40 -21.71 2.24
N ILE A 33 -2.53 -20.81 1.26
CA ILE A 33 -3.62 -19.81 1.22
C ILE A 33 -4.97 -20.50 1.17
N LYS A 34 -5.11 -21.51 0.31
CA LYS A 34 -6.34 -22.31 0.18
C LYS A 34 -6.69 -23.04 1.49
N GLU A 35 -5.71 -23.60 2.19
CA GLU A 35 -5.90 -24.26 3.48
C GLU A 35 -6.41 -23.26 4.54
N ILE A 36 -5.81 -22.07 4.61
CA ILE A 36 -6.23 -21.02 5.55
C ILE A 36 -7.68 -20.59 5.26
N LEU A 37 -8.03 -20.36 4.01
CA LEU A 37 -9.36 -19.91 3.60
C LEU A 37 -10.45 -20.97 3.86
N ASN A 38 -10.08 -22.25 3.92
CA ASN A 38 -10.99 -23.32 4.30
C ASN A 38 -11.20 -23.44 5.82
N THR A 39 -10.29 -22.91 6.62
CA THR A 39 -10.31 -23.04 8.09
C THR A 39 -10.65 -21.75 8.82
N GLU A 40 -10.38 -20.61 8.22
CA GLU A 40 -10.58 -19.29 8.79
C GLU A 40 -11.77 -18.58 8.14
N GLU A 41 -12.69 -18.10 8.98
CA GLU A 41 -13.81 -17.29 8.50
C GLU A 41 -13.37 -15.85 8.26
N ASN A 42 -13.50 -15.41 7.01
CA ASN A 42 -13.25 -14.02 6.58
C ASN A 42 -11.90 -13.44 7.09
N PRO A 43 -10.75 -14.09 6.80
CA PRO A 43 -9.46 -13.56 7.22
C PRO A 43 -9.16 -12.23 6.50
N LEU A 44 -8.37 -11.37 7.15
CA LEU A 44 -7.90 -10.13 6.56
C LEU A 44 -6.62 -10.38 5.76
N ILE A 45 -6.62 -10.05 4.47
CA ILE A 45 -5.46 -10.20 3.60
C ILE A 45 -4.65 -8.91 3.63
N ILE A 46 -3.40 -8.99 4.03
CA ILE A 46 -2.53 -7.81 4.21
C ILE A 46 -1.16 -8.05 3.56
N GLY A 47 -0.61 -7.01 2.95
CA GLY A 47 0.77 -6.95 2.50
C GLY A 47 1.65 -6.14 3.48
N GLN A 48 2.33 -5.10 2.98
CA GLN A 48 3.29 -4.29 3.76
C GLN A 48 2.66 -3.30 4.75
N MET A 49 1.33 -3.20 4.84
CA MET A 49 0.59 -2.25 5.69
C MET A 49 0.95 -0.77 5.45
N SER A 50 1.44 -0.42 4.27
CA SER A 50 1.89 0.95 3.95
C SER A 50 0.76 1.93 3.64
N ASN A 51 -0.49 1.46 3.58
CA ASN A 51 -1.70 2.26 3.41
C ASN A 51 -2.82 1.78 4.35
N ILE A 52 -2.47 1.27 5.53
CA ILE A 52 -3.42 0.72 6.52
C ILE A 52 -3.12 1.32 7.88
N LEU A 53 -4.16 1.87 8.52
CA LEU A 53 -4.22 2.13 9.95
C LEU A 53 -5.11 1.05 10.58
N ILE A 54 -4.54 0.21 11.43
CA ILE A 54 -5.26 -0.85 12.12
C ILE A 54 -5.37 -0.52 13.61
N THR A 55 -6.49 -0.92 14.21
CA THR A 55 -6.74 -0.70 15.65
C THR A 55 -5.61 -1.25 16.52
N ASP A 56 -5.29 -0.55 17.59
CA ASP A 56 -4.36 -0.97 18.66
C ASP A 56 -5.04 -1.82 19.76
N LYS A 57 -6.36 -2.04 19.63
CA LYS A 57 -7.13 -2.97 20.47
C LYS A 57 -6.97 -4.40 19.97
N LYS A 58 -7.41 -5.37 20.76
CA LYS A 58 -7.42 -6.78 20.35
C LYS A 58 -8.28 -6.97 19.12
N PHE A 59 -7.73 -7.67 18.13
CA PHE A 59 -8.36 -7.93 16.85
C PHE A 59 -8.64 -9.43 16.69
N ASP A 60 -9.93 -9.82 16.62
CA ASP A 60 -10.32 -11.22 16.67
C ASP A 60 -10.27 -11.95 15.32
N ARG A 61 -10.11 -11.23 14.20
CA ARG A 61 -9.94 -11.84 12.88
C ARG A 61 -8.53 -12.43 12.71
N ALA A 62 -8.45 -13.50 11.93
CA ALA A 62 -7.17 -13.97 11.43
C ALA A 62 -6.63 -13.05 10.34
N ILE A 63 -5.32 -12.98 10.21
CA ILE A 63 -4.62 -12.21 9.18
C ILE A 63 -3.82 -13.17 8.31
N ILE A 64 -3.95 -13.06 6.99
CA ILE A 64 -3.04 -13.65 6.02
C ILE A 64 -2.08 -12.55 5.61
N LEU A 65 -0.80 -12.71 5.96
CA LEU A 65 0.24 -11.72 5.71
C LEU A 65 1.12 -12.17 4.53
N LEU A 66 0.96 -11.49 3.39
CA LEU A 66 1.72 -11.75 2.16
C LEU A 66 2.90 -10.78 2.09
N ARG A 67 4.10 -11.30 2.37
CA ARG A 67 5.36 -10.54 2.39
C ARG A 67 6.49 -11.38 1.77
N GLU A 68 7.69 -11.32 2.34
CA GLU A 68 8.90 -12.04 1.91
C GLU A 68 8.72 -13.56 1.79
N ASN A 69 7.75 -14.13 2.50
CA ASN A 69 7.37 -15.54 2.41
C ASN A 69 6.59 -15.89 1.12
N PHE A 70 6.10 -14.87 0.40
CA PHE A 70 5.30 -15.01 -0.83
C PHE A 70 5.70 -13.92 -1.84
N SER A 71 6.98 -13.90 -2.25
CA SER A 71 7.60 -12.74 -2.92
C SER A 71 8.45 -13.08 -4.15
N ASN A 72 8.19 -14.22 -4.80
CA ASN A 72 8.93 -14.59 -6.00
C ASN A 72 8.71 -13.59 -7.13
N ILE A 73 9.81 -13.23 -7.84
CA ILE A 73 9.78 -12.41 -9.07
C ILE A 73 10.56 -13.17 -10.14
N GLU A 74 9.98 -13.37 -11.29
CA GLU A 74 10.61 -14.09 -12.39
C GLU A 74 10.24 -13.53 -13.76
N LEU A 75 11.16 -13.65 -14.71
CA LEU A 75 10.88 -13.36 -16.13
C LEU A 75 10.35 -14.63 -16.79
N LYS A 76 9.18 -14.54 -17.41
CA LYS A 76 8.51 -15.59 -18.17
C LYS A 76 8.28 -15.07 -19.59
N ASP A 77 9.11 -15.50 -20.51
CA ASP A 77 9.09 -15.04 -21.90
C ASP A 77 9.22 -13.50 -22.00
N ASP A 78 8.17 -12.82 -22.41
CA ASP A 78 8.06 -11.35 -22.53
C ASP A 78 7.25 -10.70 -21.42
N LEU A 79 6.99 -11.44 -20.34
CA LEU A 79 6.29 -10.96 -19.14
C LEU A 79 7.16 -11.11 -17.89
N VAL A 80 7.00 -10.22 -16.93
CA VAL A 80 7.51 -10.38 -15.56
C VAL A 80 6.36 -10.81 -14.67
N TYR A 81 6.49 -11.95 -14.01
CA TYR A 81 5.58 -12.35 -12.94
C TYR A 81 6.13 -11.91 -11.59
N ALA A 82 5.30 -11.31 -10.75
CA ALA A 82 5.64 -11.00 -9.36
C ALA A 82 4.51 -11.43 -8.42
N GLN A 83 4.85 -12.17 -7.37
CA GLN A 83 3.93 -12.56 -6.32
C GLN A 83 3.48 -11.36 -5.47
N ALA A 84 2.30 -11.46 -4.89
CA ALA A 84 1.62 -10.38 -4.15
C ALA A 84 2.42 -9.84 -2.95
N GLY A 85 3.27 -10.65 -2.32
CA GLY A 85 4.09 -10.25 -1.18
C GLY A 85 5.42 -9.58 -1.56
N ALA A 86 5.87 -9.70 -2.81
CA ALA A 86 7.03 -8.95 -3.30
C ALA A 86 6.79 -7.45 -3.15
N THR A 87 7.83 -6.70 -2.84
CA THR A 87 7.74 -5.24 -2.74
C THR A 87 7.82 -4.57 -4.11
N MET A 88 7.23 -3.38 -4.24
CA MET A 88 7.38 -2.57 -5.45
C MET A 88 8.85 -2.21 -5.71
N ASN A 89 9.65 -2.01 -4.67
CA ASN A 89 11.09 -1.76 -4.81
C ASN A 89 11.85 -2.99 -5.34
N GLU A 90 11.51 -4.20 -4.89
CA GLU A 90 12.12 -5.44 -5.43
C GLU A 90 11.80 -5.59 -6.91
N LEU A 91 10.54 -5.33 -7.32
CA LEU A 91 10.16 -5.38 -8.73
C LEU A 91 10.84 -4.28 -9.56
N SER A 92 10.97 -3.05 -9.05
CA SER A 92 11.71 -1.97 -9.69
C SER A 92 13.19 -2.32 -9.88
N ASN A 93 13.84 -2.87 -8.86
CA ASN A 93 15.23 -3.33 -8.94
C ASN A 93 15.40 -4.47 -9.95
N PHE A 94 14.49 -5.45 -9.94
CA PHE A 94 14.47 -6.53 -10.93
C PHE A 94 14.37 -5.98 -12.36
N ALA A 95 13.50 -4.98 -12.57
CA ALA A 95 13.35 -4.33 -13.88
C ALA A 95 14.63 -3.60 -14.32
N ILE A 96 15.30 -2.86 -13.42
CA ILE A 96 16.59 -2.21 -13.70
C ILE A 96 17.65 -3.23 -14.10
N GLU A 97 17.79 -4.33 -13.35
CA GLU A 97 18.77 -5.38 -13.62
C GLU A 97 18.57 -6.00 -15.00
N ASN A 98 17.32 -6.18 -15.42
CA ASN A 98 16.93 -6.76 -16.70
C ASN A 98 16.75 -5.73 -17.84
N ALA A 99 17.07 -4.44 -17.61
CA ALA A 99 16.88 -3.34 -18.55
C ALA A 99 15.43 -3.24 -19.07
N LEU A 100 14.46 -3.31 -18.16
CA LEU A 100 13.03 -3.16 -18.44
C LEU A 100 12.57 -1.76 -18.03
N THR A 101 11.88 -1.06 -18.94
CA THR A 101 11.32 0.28 -18.66
C THR A 101 9.83 0.21 -18.36
N GLY A 102 9.30 1.27 -17.74
CA GLY A 102 7.90 1.41 -17.31
C GLY A 102 7.70 1.16 -15.82
N PHE A 103 8.70 0.64 -15.11
CA PHE A 103 8.65 0.31 -13.68
C PHE A 103 9.24 1.41 -12.79
N GLU A 104 9.83 2.45 -13.36
CA GLU A 104 10.62 3.48 -12.66
C GLU A 104 9.77 4.24 -11.62
N PHE A 105 8.49 4.46 -11.90
CA PHE A 105 7.57 5.15 -10.99
C PHE A 105 7.38 4.47 -9.63
N MET A 106 7.65 3.15 -9.58
CA MET A 106 7.54 2.35 -8.35
C MET A 106 8.62 2.68 -7.32
N GLU A 107 9.73 3.32 -7.76
CA GLU A 107 10.86 3.63 -6.89
C GLU A 107 10.41 4.34 -5.61
N GLY A 108 10.78 3.75 -4.48
CA GLY A 108 10.49 4.26 -3.16
C GLY A 108 9.00 4.30 -2.78
N ILE A 109 8.07 3.74 -3.58
CA ILE A 109 6.70 3.51 -3.10
C ILE A 109 6.74 2.37 -2.08
N PRO A 110 6.45 2.61 -0.80
CA PRO A 110 6.38 1.54 0.17
C PRO A 110 5.13 0.69 -0.10
N GLY A 111 5.30 -0.62 -0.15
CA GLY A 111 4.17 -1.52 -0.32
C GLY A 111 4.52 -2.77 -1.11
N SER A 112 3.62 -3.76 -1.03
CA SER A 112 3.69 -4.99 -1.79
C SER A 112 2.98 -4.88 -3.14
N ILE A 113 3.31 -5.80 -4.02
CA ILE A 113 2.66 -5.96 -5.34
C ILE A 113 1.14 -6.12 -5.18
N GLY A 114 0.69 -7.02 -4.29
CA GLY A 114 -0.74 -7.20 -4.04
C GLY A 114 -1.45 -5.91 -3.61
N GLY A 115 -0.84 -5.16 -2.68
CA GLY A 115 -1.36 -3.85 -2.26
C GLY A 115 -1.30 -2.80 -3.36
N GLY A 116 -0.24 -2.80 -4.18
CA GLY A 116 -0.08 -1.92 -5.33
C GLY A 116 -1.15 -2.15 -6.40
N VAL A 117 -1.42 -3.41 -6.75
CA VAL A 117 -2.51 -3.79 -7.67
C VAL A 117 -3.86 -3.40 -7.11
N PHE A 118 -4.12 -3.75 -5.84
CA PHE A 118 -5.38 -3.45 -5.15
C PHE A 118 -5.73 -1.96 -5.17
N MET A 119 -4.73 -1.09 -4.99
CA MET A 119 -4.87 0.36 -4.95
C MET A 119 -4.60 1.05 -6.30
N ASN A 120 -4.32 0.33 -7.38
CA ASN A 120 -3.76 0.92 -8.60
C ASN A 120 -2.67 1.95 -8.25
N ALA A 121 -1.66 1.50 -7.49
CA ALA A 121 -0.63 2.38 -6.97
C ALA A 121 0.10 3.13 -8.09
N GLY A 122 0.38 4.39 -7.86
CA GLY A 122 1.08 5.20 -8.85
C GLY A 122 1.74 6.44 -8.26
N ALA A 123 2.76 6.90 -8.95
CA ALA A 123 3.49 8.13 -8.63
C ALA A 123 4.14 8.68 -9.91
N TYR A 124 4.40 10.00 -9.92
CA TYR A 124 5.16 10.67 -10.98
C TYR A 124 4.62 10.46 -12.40
N GLY A 125 3.30 10.19 -12.52
CA GLY A 125 2.61 10.03 -13.80
C GLY A 125 2.52 8.60 -14.32
N GLY A 126 3.10 7.59 -13.63
CA GLY A 126 2.91 6.17 -13.89
C GLY A 126 1.99 5.53 -12.86
N GLU A 127 1.24 4.51 -13.26
CA GLU A 127 0.34 3.73 -12.43
C GLU A 127 0.46 2.23 -12.75
N MET A 128 0.05 1.37 -11.81
CA MET A 128 0.06 -0.09 -12.01
C MET A 128 -0.67 -0.53 -13.28
N LYS A 129 -1.83 0.06 -13.57
CA LYS A 129 -2.63 -0.25 -14.79
C LYS A 129 -1.86 -0.10 -16.10
N ASP A 130 -0.85 0.79 -16.16
CA ASP A 130 -0.13 1.09 -17.38
C ASP A 130 0.80 -0.05 -17.80
N ILE A 131 1.28 -0.83 -16.84
CA ILE A 131 2.28 -1.89 -17.03
C ILE A 131 1.74 -3.30 -16.79
N ILE A 132 0.62 -3.46 -16.07
CA ILE A 132 0.00 -4.77 -15.82
C ILE A 132 -0.48 -5.36 -17.15
N HIS A 133 -0.18 -6.65 -17.36
CA HIS A 133 -0.78 -7.49 -18.39
C HIS A 133 -2.04 -8.17 -17.84
N SER A 134 -1.91 -8.86 -16.70
CA SER A 134 -3.00 -9.57 -16.02
C SER A 134 -2.69 -9.72 -14.52
N VAL A 135 -3.72 -9.99 -13.74
CA VAL A 135 -3.64 -10.22 -12.28
C VAL A 135 -4.04 -11.66 -11.98
N VAL A 136 -3.23 -12.35 -11.19
CA VAL A 136 -3.53 -13.71 -10.71
C VAL A 136 -4.23 -13.59 -9.36
N VAL A 137 -5.43 -14.13 -9.26
CA VAL A 137 -6.26 -14.05 -8.06
C VAL A 137 -6.73 -15.43 -7.60
N PHE A 138 -7.08 -15.53 -6.33
CA PHE A 138 -7.87 -16.63 -5.80
C PHE A 138 -9.33 -16.16 -5.72
N ARG A 139 -10.21 -16.88 -6.43
CA ARG A 139 -11.65 -16.62 -6.57
C ARG A 139 -12.42 -17.93 -6.45
N ASP A 140 -13.41 -18.02 -5.58
CA ASP A 140 -14.31 -19.16 -5.46
C ASP A 140 -13.61 -20.54 -5.37
N GLY A 141 -12.47 -20.60 -4.70
CA GLY A 141 -11.69 -21.84 -4.51
C GLY A 141 -10.68 -22.15 -5.62
N GLU A 142 -10.60 -21.34 -6.67
CA GLU A 142 -9.73 -21.53 -7.82
C GLU A 142 -8.76 -20.37 -8.04
N ILE A 143 -7.67 -20.65 -8.74
CA ILE A 143 -6.72 -19.62 -9.18
C ILE A 143 -7.13 -19.18 -10.59
N VAL A 144 -7.41 -17.90 -10.75
CA VAL A 144 -7.88 -17.29 -11.99
C VAL A 144 -6.92 -16.18 -12.43
N GLU A 145 -6.64 -16.10 -13.71
CA GLU A 145 -5.93 -14.98 -14.31
C GLU A 145 -6.95 -13.98 -14.88
N VAL A 146 -6.90 -12.73 -14.40
CA VAL A 146 -7.82 -11.64 -14.74
C VAL A 146 -7.07 -10.65 -15.67
N PRO A 147 -7.47 -10.48 -16.93
CA PRO A 147 -6.86 -9.51 -17.84
C PRO A 147 -6.99 -8.08 -17.33
N ASN A 148 -6.03 -7.21 -17.68
CA ASN A 148 -5.99 -5.80 -17.26
C ASN A 148 -7.31 -5.06 -17.48
N GLU A 149 -7.95 -5.28 -18.64
CA GLU A 149 -9.19 -4.62 -19.08
C GLU A 149 -10.38 -4.90 -18.14
N ILE A 150 -10.34 -6.03 -17.41
CA ILE A 150 -11.40 -6.46 -16.48
C ILE A 150 -11.09 -5.98 -15.04
N CYS A 151 -9.87 -5.53 -14.76
CA CYS A 151 -9.46 -5.08 -13.43
C CYS A 151 -10.09 -3.74 -13.01
N GLU A 152 -10.77 -3.04 -13.91
CA GLU A 152 -11.49 -1.76 -13.66
C GLU A 152 -10.64 -0.74 -12.89
N PHE A 153 -9.37 -0.63 -13.27
CA PHE A 153 -8.44 0.29 -12.61
C PHE A 153 -8.84 1.76 -12.79
N ASP A 154 -8.97 2.46 -11.68
CA ASP A 154 -9.19 3.91 -11.61
C ASP A 154 -8.28 4.53 -10.52
N SER A 155 -8.44 5.81 -10.26
CA SER A 155 -7.65 6.53 -9.24
C SER A 155 -7.80 5.89 -7.86
N ARG A 156 -6.73 5.23 -7.38
CA ARG A 156 -6.68 4.50 -6.10
C ARG A 156 -7.76 3.42 -5.97
N HIS A 157 -8.13 2.81 -7.10
CA HIS A 157 -9.19 1.81 -7.17
C HIS A 157 -8.84 0.67 -8.14
N SER A 158 -9.34 -0.52 -7.83
CA SER A 158 -9.44 -1.69 -8.71
C SER A 158 -10.67 -2.52 -8.32
N VAL A 159 -11.19 -3.33 -9.23
CA VAL A 159 -12.34 -4.23 -9.00
C VAL A 159 -12.13 -5.16 -7.78
N PHE A 160 -10.89 -5.44 -7.43
CA PHE A 160 -10.53 -6.27 -6.28
C PHE A 160 -10.88 -5.66 -4.92
N GLN A 161 -11.23 -4.38 -4.88
CA GLN A 161 -11.75 -3.72 -3.68
C GLN A 161 -13.21 -4.08 -3.41
N ASP A 162 -13.95 -4.51 -4.46
CA ASP A 162 -15.40 -4.69 -4.42
C ASP A 162 -15.82 -6.16 -4.52
N ASN A 163 -15.03 -7.02 -5.17
CA ASN A 163 -15.45 -8.38 -5.51
C ASN A 163 -14.92 -9.47 -4.55
N GLY A 164 -14.03 -9.13 -3.63
CA GLY A 164 -13.49 -10.06 -2.63
C GLY A 164 -12.41 -11.01 -3.15
N ASP A 165 -11.93 -10.86 -4.39
CA ASP A 165 -10.82 -11.64 -4.92
C ASP A 165 -9.53 -11.40 -4.13
N ILE A 166 -8.76 -12.45 -3.89
CA ILE A 166 -7.47 -12.35 -3.22
C ILE A 166 -6.36 -12.32 -4.27
N ILE A 167 -5.63 -11.21 -4.34
CA ILE A 167 -4.52 -11.04 -5.28
C ILE A 167 -3.35 -11.92 -4.84
N LEU A 168 -2.94 -12.85 -5.71
CA LEU A 168 -1.80 -13.74 -5.52
C LEU A 168 -0.53 -13.23 -6.23
N GLY A 169 -0.67 -12.43 -7.27
CA GLY A 169 0.41 -11.86 -8.04
C GLY A 169 -0.09 -11.17 -9.29
N ALA A 170 0.84 -10.66 -10.10
CA ALA A 170 0.50 -10.05 -11.37
C ALA A 170 1.59 -10.32 -12.42
N TYR A 171 1.17 -10.35 -13.68
CA TYR A 171 2.03 -10.33 -14.86
C TYR A 171 2.18 -8.90 -15.37
N TYR A 172 3.39 -8.52 -15.70
CA TYR A 172 3.75 -7.20 -16.20
C TYR A 172 4.39 -7.28 -17.57
N LYS A 173 4.14 -6.30 -18.45
CA LYS A 173 4.75 -6.21 -19.77
C LYS A 173 6.25 -5.94 -19.64
N ALA A 174 7.10 -6.85 -20.16
CA ALA A 174 8.56 -6.73 -20.11
C ALA A 174 9.09 -5.93 -21.32
N VAL A 175 8.97 -4.61 -21.27
CA VAL A 175 9.43 -3.71 -22.34
C VAL A 175 10.92 -3.40 -22.15
N LYS A 176 11.77 -3.77 -23.12
CA LYS A 176 13.20 -3.47 -23.08
C LYS A 176 13.48 -1.98 -23.26
N GLY A 177 14.37 -1.45 -22.44
CA GLY A 177 14.82 -0.06 -22.45
C GLY A 177 16.33 0.09 -22.31
N ASN A 178 16.78 1.33 -22.22
CA ASN A 178 18.19 1.63 -21.98
C ASN A 178 18.47 1.62 -20.48
N LYS A 179 19.28 0.68 -20.01
CA LYS A 179 19.59 0.50 -18.57
C LYS A 179 20.12 1.77 -17.91
N LYS A 180 20.91 2.58 -18.61
CA LYS A 180 21.47 3.84 -18.07
C LYS A 180 20.39 4.90 -17.89
N GLU A 181 19.46 5.03 -18.83
CA GLU A 181 18.35 5.97 -18.77
C GLU A 181 17.35 5.57 -17.67
N ILE A 182 17.00 4.27 -17.60
CA ILE A 182 16.15 3.71 -16.55
C ILE A 182 16.75 4.05 -15.18
N LYS A 183 18.04 3.73 -14.96
CA LYS A 183 18.70 4.00 -13.69
C LYS A 183 18.73 5.48 -13.36
N ALA A 184 19.04 6.36 -14.32
CA ALA A 184 19.07 7.79 -14.11
C ALA A 184 17.71 8.35 -13.71
N LEU A 185 16.61 7.84 -14.30
CA LEU A 185 15.25 8.22 -13.92
C LEU A 185 14.90 7.73 -12.51
N VAL A 186 15.23 6.48 -12.18
CA VAL A 186 15.02 5.94 -10.83
C VAL A 186 15.78 6.74 -9.77
N ASP A 187 17.06 7.06 -10.03
CA ASP A 187 17.88 7.86 -9.11
C ASP A 187 17.26 9.28 -8.88
N ASP A 188 16.75 9.94 -9.95
CA ASP A 188 16.05 11.23 -9.86
C ASP A 188 14.73 11.12 -9.05
N LEU A 189 13.93 10.08 -9.29
CA LEU A 189 12.69 9.85 -8.55
C LEU A 189 12.95 9.57 -7.07
N HIS A 190 14.00 8.82 -6.76
CA HIS A 190 14.46 8.55 -5.41
C HIS A 190 14.82 9.85 -4.67
N GLU A 191 15.62 10.72 -5.29
CA GLU A 191 16.01 12.00 -4.71
C GLU A 191 14.79 12.91 -4.46
N ARG A 192 13.89 13.02 -5.45
CA ARG A 192 12.63 13.79 -5.31
C ARG A 192 11.77 13.30 -4.16
N ARG A 193 11.69 11.99 -3.95
CA ARG A 193 10.91 11.39 -2.85
C ARG A 193 11.56 11.69 -1.51
N ASN A 194 12.85 11.41 -1.37
CA ASN A 194 13.59 11.63 -0.13
C ASN A 194 13.59 13.10 0.31
N SER A 195 13.65 14.04 -0.64
CA SER A 195 13.61 15.47 -0.32
C SER A 195 12.24 15.95 0.17
N LYS A 196 11.14 15.30 -0.23
CA LYS A 196 9.76 15.78 0.02
C LYS A 196 8.99 15.00 1.06
N GLN A 197 9.27 13.70 1.27
CA GLN A 197 8.50 12.85 2.16
C GLN A 197 9.20 12.63 3.51
N PRO A 198 8.44 12.48 4.62
CA PRO A 198 8.97 12.29 5.98
C PRO A 198 9.37 10.84 6.23
N LEU A 199 10.32 10.30 5.45
CA LEU A 199 10.71 8.88 5.48
C LEU A 199 11.43 8.48 6.78
N GLU A 200 11.85 9.46 7.58
CA GLU A 200 12.47 9.29 8.88
C GLU A 200 11.49 8.93 10.01
N TYR A 201 10.18 9.05 9.75
CA TYR A 201 9.14 8.72 10.72
C TYR A 201 8.21 7.61 10.23
N PRO A 202 7.70 6.75 11.11
CA PRO A 202 6.65 5.79 10.76
C PRO A 202 5.40 6.52 10.24
N SER A 203 4.87 6.04 9.10
CA SER A 203 3.68 6.60 8.47
C SER A 203 3.05 5.61 7.48
N CYS A 204 1.85 5.92 6.99
CA CYS A 204 1.15 5.16 5.95
C CYS A 204 1.00 5.96 4.65
N GLY A 205 1.98 6.81 4.31
CA GLY A 205 1.91 7.64 3.11
C GLY A 205 0.96 8.82 3.25
N SER A 206 0.41 9.28 2.12
CA SER A 206 -0.58 10.36 2.11
C SER A 206 -1.92 9.88 2.66
N VAL A 207 -2.47 10.62 3.62
CA VAL A 207 -3.68 10.21 4.35
C VAL A 207 -4.94 10.43 3.54
N PHE A 208 -4.99 11.48 2.70
CA PHE A 208 -6.20 11.89 1.98
C PHE A 208 -6.07 11.72 0.49
N LYS A 209 -7.13 11.28 -0.15
CA LYS A 209 -7.29 11.31 -1.61
C LYS A 209 -7.18 12.75 -2.13
N ARG A 210 -6.80 12.89 -3.39
CA ARG A 210 -6.77 14.20 -4.05
C ARG A 210 -8.19 14.69 -4.34
N PRO A 211 -8.66 15.80 -3.72
CA PRO A 211 -9.98 16.37 -4.05
C PRO A 211 -9.99 16.91 -5.50
N LYS A 212 -11.14 16.89 -6.13
CA LYS A 212 -11.31 17.39 -7.50
C LYS A 212 -10.90 18.87 -7.60
N GLY A 213 -9.89 19.13 -8.42
CA GLY A 213 -9.36 20.49 -8.63
C GLY A 213 -8.39 21.01 -7.58
N TYR A 214 -8.09 20.22 -6.53
CA TYR A 214 -7.23 20.63 -5.42
C TYR A 214 -6.17 19.58 -5.11
N TYR A 215 -5.22 19.92 -4.23
CA TYR A 215 -4.28 19.00 -3.59
C TYR A 215 -4.53 19.03 -2.08
N ALA A 216 -4.87 17.89 -1.48
CA ALA A 216 -5.15 17.80 -0.05
C ALA A 216 -3.97 18.36 0.79
N SER A 217 -2.73 18.01 0.44
CA SER A 217 -1.53 18.50 1.13
C SER A 217 -1.40 20.03 1.08
N LYS A 218 -1.82 20.68 -0.04
CA LYS A 218 -1.78 22.14 -0.14
C LYS A 218 -2.86 22.79 0.72
N LEU A 219 -4.08 22.26 0.74
CA LEU A 219 -5.16 22.77 1.60
C LEU A 219 -4.76 22.73 3.08
N ILE A 220 -4.13 21.61 3.50
CA ILE A 220 -3.65 21.41 4.86
C ILE A 220 -2.48 22.36 5.20
N ASP A 221 -1.58 22.61 4.25
CA ASP A 221 -0.45 23.53 4.39
C ASP A 221 -0.92 25.00 4.49
N ASP A 222 -1.86 25.40 3.63
CA ASP A 222 -2.45 26.76 3.62
C ASP A 222 -3.19 27.08 4.93
N LEU A 223 -3.71 26.06 5.63
CA LEU A 223 -4.29 26.16 6.97
C LEU A 223 -3.25 26.16 8.11
N ASN A 224 -1.95 26.13 7.79
CA ASN A 224 -0.84 26.10 8.76
C ASN A 224 -0.94 24.89 9.73
N LEU A 225 -1.41 23.73 9.28
CA LEU A 225 -1.58 22.56 10.12
C LEU A 225 -0.30 21.69 10.24
N LYS A 226 0.78 21.99 9.52
CA LYS A 226 2.08 21.32 9.70
C LYS A 226 2.53 21.42 11.18
N GLY A 227 2.97 20.30 11.76
CA GLY A 227 3.40 20.24 13.14
C GLY A 227 2.25 20.14 14.16
N THR A 228 0.98 20.21 13.73
CA THR A 228 -0.17 20.00 14.63
C THR A 228 -0.13 18.58 15.18
N ARG A 229 -0.29 18.43 16.49
CA ARG A 229 -0.23 17.16 17.21
C ARG A 229 -1.53 16.86 17.93
N ILE A 230 -1.89 15.56 17.97
CA ILE A 230 -2.83 14.98 18.93
C ILE A 230 -2.14 13.74 19.49
N GLY A 231 -1.96 13.68 20.80
CA GLY A 231 -1.16 12.63 21.44
C GLY A 231 0.21 12.45 20.76
N GLY A 232 0.48 11.23 20.31
CA GLY A 232 1.70 10.88 19.57
C GLY A 232 1.66 11.12 18.06
N ALA A 233 0.48 11.38 17.47
CA ALA A 233 0.32 11.64 16.06
C ALA A 233 0.60 13.11 15.70
N MET A 234 1.25 13.35 14.54
CA MET A 234 1.59 14.71 14.07
C MET A 234 1.37 14.84 12.58
N VAL A 235 0.83 15.98 12.12
CA VAL A 235 0.93 16.38 10.71
C VAL A 235 2.40 16.66 10.40
N SER A 236 2.97 15.95 9.44
CA SER A 236 4.40 16.09 9.13
C SER A 236 4.77 17.53 8.79
N PRO A 237 5.81 18.11 9.42
CA PRO A 237 6.33 19.42 9.07
C PRO A 237 6.94 19.44 7.67
N LYS A 238 7.39 18.27 7.14
CA LYS A 238 8.00 18.15 5.81
C LYS A 238 6.96 18.06 4.71
N HIS A 239 5.84 17.34 4.93
CA HIS A 239 4.77 17.14 3.94
C HIS A 239 3.39 17.10 4.59
N ALA A 240 2.60 18.14 4.40
CA ALA A 240 1.31 18.31 5.07
C ALA A 240 0.25 17.22 4.78
N GLY A 241 0.41 16.44 3.71
CA GLY A 241 -0.46 15.30 3.41
C GLY A 241 -0.19 14.03 4.23
N PHE A 242 0.89 14.03 5.05
CA PHE A 242 1.29 12.89 5.86
C PHE A 242 0.97 13.13 7.34
N ILE A 243 0.39 12.14 7.97
CA ILE A 243 0.38 12.01 9.43
C ILE A 243 1.48 11.01 9.79
N ILE A 244 2.34 11.40 10.72
CA ILE A 244 3.45 10.57 11.21
C ILE A 244 3.20 10.14 12.65
N ASN A 245 3.65 8.94 12.99
CA ASN A 245 3.80 8.53 14.38
C ASN A 245 5.08 9.16 14.91
N TYR A 246 4.91 10.31 15.59
CA TYR A 246 6.03 11.11 16.08
C TYR A 246 6.51 10.63 17.45
N ASP A 247 5.59 10.16 18.29
CA ASP A 247 5.89 9.81 19.67
C ASP A 247 4.86 8.80 20.22
N GLU A 248 5.01 7.51 19.85
CA GLU A 248 4.15 6.41 20.29
C GLU A 248 2.63 6.67 20.08
N ALA A 249 2.27 7.16 18.90
CA ALA A 249 0.88 7.46 18.55
C ALA A 249 -0.02 6.22 18.69
N THR A 250 -1.22 6.45 19.23
CA THR A 250 -2.31 5.48 19.28
C THR A 250 -3.16 5.54 18.01
N PHE A 251 -4.01 4.52 17.82
CA PHE A 251 -5.01 4.54 16.75
C PHE A 251 -5.93 5.76 16.88
N ASP A 252 -6.43 6.02 18.10
CA ASP A 252 -7.36 7.12 18.38
C ASP A 252 -6.69 8.50 18.13
N ASP A 253 -5.41 8.69 18.45
CA ASP A 253 -4.66 9.93 18.14
C ASP A 253 -4.68 10.25 16.65
N VAL A 254 -4.48 9.23 15.79
CA VAL A 254 -4.46 9.41 14.34
C VAL A 254 -5.87 9.72 13.82
N ILE A 255 -6.89 9.04 14.32
CA ILE A 255 -8.30 9.29 13.94
C ILE A 255 -8.71 10.71 14.34
N GLU A 256 -8.43 11.14 15.55
CA GLU A 256 -8.77 12.48 16.00
C GLU A 256 -8.06 13.56 15.16
N LEU A 257 -6.79 13.33 14.79
CA LEU A 257 -6.05 14.25 13.94
C LEU A 257 -6.62 14.29 12.51
N ILE A 258 -7.07 13.16 11.96
CA ILE A 258 -7.78 13.10 10.68
C ILE A 258 -9.06 13.94 10.73
N GLU A 259 -9.87 13.78 11.78
CA GLU A 259 -11.14 14.51 11.93
C GLU A 259 -10.92 16.01 12.16
N LEU A 260 -9.89 16.40 12.91
CA LEU A 260 -9.49 17.79 13.04
C LEU A 260 -9.15 18.41 11.68
N ILE A 261 -8.34 17.72 10.86
CA ILE A 261 -7.97 18.19 9.52
C ILE A 261 -9.21 18.32 8.63
N ARG A 262 -10.11 17.32 8.62
CA ARG A 262 -11.35 17.33 7.87
C ARG A 262 -12.22 18.52 8.25
N GLY A 263 -12.43 18.74 9.56
CA GLY A 263 -13.18 19.86 10.08
C GLY A 263 -12.63 21.20 9.61
N LYS A 264 -11.33 21.42 9.74
CA LYS A 264 -10.67 22.65 9.32
C LYS A 264 -10.78 22.91 7.80
N VAL A 265 -10.60 21.89 6.98
CA VAL A 265 -10.72 22.01 5.52
C VAL A 265 -12.19 22.27 5.11
N ARG A 266 -13.15 21.60 5.74
CA ARG A 266 -14.57 21.83 5.50
C ARG A 266 -14.99 23.25 5.88
N ASP A 267 -14.58 23.72 7.05
CA ASP A 267 -14.94 25.05 7.56
C ASP A 267 -14.40 26.18 6.69
N GLU A 268 -13.16 26.04 6.14
CA GLU A 268 -12.51 27.08 5.34
C GLU A 268 -12.88 27.01 3.86
N TYR A 269 -12.94 25.79 3.28
CA TYR A 269 -13.06 25.60 1.83
C TYR A 269 -14.41 24.98 1.39
N GLY A 270 -15.25 24.52 2.33
CA GLY A 270 -16.48 23.79 2.03
C GLY A 270 -16.26 22.44 1.35
N LEU A 271 -15.08 21.83 1.53
CA LEU A 271 -14.66 20.58 0.90
C LEU A 271 -14.59 19.45 1.92
N GLU A 272 -15.14 18.28 1.56
CA GLU A 272 -14.97 17.05 2.33
C GLU A 272 -13.72 16.29 1.85
N LEU A 273 -12.76 16.02 2.76
CA LEU A 273 -11.61 15.17 2.49
C LEU A 273 -11.95 13.71 2.72
N GLU A 274 -11.75 12.89 1.69
CA GLU A 274 -11.80 11.43 1.80
C GLU A 274 -10.43 10.87 2.16
N THR A 275 -10.38 9.89 3.08
CA THR A 275 -9.14 9.17 3.36
C THR A 275 -8.75 8.26 2.20
N GLU A 276 -7.47 8.29 1.79
CA GLU A 276 -6.85 7.25 0.98
C GLU A 276 -6.42 6.08 1.87
N LEU A 277 -6.01 6.40 3.09
CA LEU A 277 -5.68 5.45 4.14
C LEU A 277 -6.88 4.55 4.48
N ARG A 278 -6.66 3.24 4.48
CA ARG A 278 -7.68 2.27 4.88
C ARG A 278 -7.64 2.07 6.38
N ILE A 279 -8.77 2.35 7.03
CA ILE A 279 -8.92 2.27 8.48
C ILE A 279 -9.59 0.93 8.82
N ILE A 280 -8.98 0.15 9.71
CA ILE A 280 -9.46 -1.17 10.15
C ILE A 280 -9.64 -1.11 11.67
N GLU A 281 -10.89 -1.08 12.11
CA GLU A 281 -11.27 -0.96 13.54
C GLU A 281 -11.58 -2.31 14.18
N ARG A 282 -12.04 -3.31 13.38
CA ARG A 282 -12.52 -4.63 13.86
C ARG A 282 -12.22 -5.74 12.88
#